data_7e413285b33ba281a333a8fd90185063
#
_entry.id   7e413285b33ba281a333a8fd90185063
#
_cell.length_a   1.000
_cell.length_b   1.000
_cell.length_c   1.000
_cell.angle_alpha   90.00
_cell.angle_beta   90.00
_cell.angle_gamma   90.00
#
_symmetry.space_group_name_H-M   'P 1'
#
loop_
_entity.id
_entity.type
_entity.pdbx_description
1 polymer ?
#
loop_
_entity_poly.entity_id
_entity_poly.type
_entity_poly.pdbx_seq_one_letter_code
_entity_poly.pdbx_strand_id
1 'polypeptide(L)'
;GDTGALLTAHHTGNFGDAQYGGEDRSLAEACPNAHRRVVAALREHAPDGYDVGMECTHHGPTEVSAPSMFVELGSGEEEWRDPDGARAVARAVLDLRDVTPRDGRALVAFGGGHYAPRPTRILEATDWGVGHVAADWSLSELGDPREDSRVVDRMFDASGAEHAVVDGEQPAVEAVVEDLGYRVVSETWVRETDGVPPALVASLEAEVRPVDEGLRFGAPAVGYDDSARDSEDDDADGYTVVEFPADLLDAAHAADPEATVEAARETALAYATGENGNRLTGVAAYADESAWDAFVDRVVSVLADDYDEVSREDEVLTATRETFDPAAASTLGVPEGPKFGRLAA
;
A
#
# COMPACT_ATOMS: atom_id res chain seq x y z
N GLY A 1 29.14 11.41 -10.46
CA GLY A 1 29.77 10.98 -9.21
C GLY A 1 29.92 9.47 -9.26
N ASP A 2 30.92 8.95 -8.61
CA ASP A 2 31.13 7.51 -8.46
C ASP A 2 30.02 6.97 -7.54
N THR A 3 29.08 6.21 -8.12
CA THR A 3 27.94 5.64 -7.37
C THR A 3 28.29 4.28 -6.76
N GLY A 4 29.52 3.79 -6.97
CA GLY A 4 29.96 2.48 -6.49
C GLY A 4 29.37 1.31 -7.29
N ALA A 5 29.51 0.11 -6.75
CA ALA A 5 29.02 -1.12 -7.36
C ALA A 5 27.48 -1.18 -7.29
N LEU A 6 26.83 -1.33 -8.45
CA LEU A 6 25.38 -1.17 -8.57
C LEU A 6 24.81 -2.17 -9.58
N LEU A 7 23.68 -2.77 -9.23
CA LEU A 7 22.83 -3.56 -10.10
C LEU A 7 21.46 -2.90 -10.23
N THR A 8 21.03 -2.57 -11.43
CA THR A 8 19.77 -1.88 -11.66
C THR A 8 18.93 -2.50 -12.76
N ALA A 9 17.66 -2.10 -12.79
CA ALA A 9 16.79 -2.35 -13.93
C ALA A 9 15.92 -1.11 -14.20
N HIS A 10 15.59 -0.88 -15.48
CA HIS A 10 14.71 0.22 -15.86
C HIS A 10 13.97 -0.04 -17.17
N HIS A 11 12.87 0.66 -17.36
CA HIS A 11 12.17 0.70 -18.65
C HIS A 11 12.76 1.77 -19.55
N THR A 12 12.63 1.60 -20.87
CA THR A 12 13.21 2.50 -21.86
C THR A 12 12.20 3.50 -22.41
N GLY A 13 12.68 4.73 -22.69
CA GLY A 13 11.87 5.78 -23.24
C GLY A 13 12.54 7.14 -23.19
N ASN A 14 12.08 8.05 -24.03
CA ASN A 14 12.52 9.44 -24.12
C ASN A 14 11.35 10.37 -23.80
N PHE A 15 11.51 11.26 -22.83
CA PHE A 15 10.53 12.29 -22.48
C PHE A 15 10.70 13.57 -23.33
N GLY A 16 11.89 13.78 -23.86
CA GLY A 16 12.27 14.84 -24.78
C GLY A 16 12.84 14.29 -26.07
N ASP A 17 13.93 14.93 -26.53
CA ASP A 17 14.68 14.52 -27.73
C ASP A 17 15.48 13.23 -27.47
N ALA A 18 15.45 12.30 -28.41
CA ALA A 18 16.14 11.00 -28.33
C ALA A 18 17.66 11.13 -28.56
N GLN A 19 18.41 11.40 -27.50
CA GLN A 19 19.88 11.55 -27.61
C GLN A 19 20.62 10.21 -27.65
N TYR A 20 20.04 9.15 -27.08
CA TYR A 20 20.67 7.84 -26.91
C TYR A 20 19.79 6.70 -27.45
N GLY A 21 19.26 6.90 -28.66
CA GLY A 21 18.41 5.92 -29.34
C GLY A 21 16.93 6.00 -29.02
N GLY A 22 16.12 5.35 -29.86
CA GLY A 22 14.67 5.46 -29.85
C GLY A 22 14.15 6.68 -30.60
N GLU A 23 12.88 6.98 -30.42
CA GLU A 23 12.21 8.15 -30.97
C GLU A 23 11.98 9.22 -29.91
N ASP A 24 11.86 10.48 -30.34
CA ASP A 24 11.55 11.62 -29.49
C ASP A 24 10.19 11.42 -28.82
N ARG A 25 10.07 11.74 -27.52
CA ARG A 25 8.81 11.72 -26.77
C ARG A 25 8.06 10.38 -26.91
N SER A 26 8.81 9.28 -26.90
CA SER A 26 8.29 7.92 -27.08
C SER A 26 8.75 6.98 -25.97
N LEU A 27 7.84 6.15 -25.49
CA LEU A 27 8.07 5.18 -24.41
C LEU A 27 7.79 3.77 -24.93
N ALA A 28 8.68 2.83 -24.62
CA ALA A 28 8.48 1.42 -24.93
C ALA A 28 7.37 0.80 -24.06
N GLU A 29 6.88 -0.39 -24.44
CA GLU A 29 6.01 -1.17 -23.57
C GLU A 29 6.77 -1.62 -22.33
N ALA A 30 6.27 -1.27 -21.14
CA ALA A 30 6.83 -1.64 -19.85
C ALA A 30 6.37 -3.02 -19.38
N CYS A 31 7.14 -3.60 -18.48
CA CYS A 31 6.87 -4.92 -17.87
C CYS A 31 6.95 -4.85 -16.32
N PRO A 32 6.03 -4.12 -15.64
CA PRO A 32 6.13 -3.81 -14.21
C PRO A 32 6.28 -5.03 -13.31
N ASN A 33 5.56 -6.13 -13.57
CA ASN A 33 5.69 -7.36 -12.79
C ASN A 33 7.06 -8.03 -13.01
N ALA A 34 7.50 -8.19 -14.25
CA ALA A 34 8.82 -8.76 -14.55
C ALA A 34 9.93 -7.87 -13.97
N HIS A 35 9.77 -6.54 -14.02
CA HIS A 35 10.70 -5.57 -13.44
C HIS A 35 10.82 -5.72 -11.92
N ARG A 36 9.70 -5.82 -11.21
CA ARG A 36 9.69 -6.11 -9.77
C ARG A 36 10.42 -7.42 -9.46
N ARG A 37 10.14 -8.45 -10.24
CA ARG A 37 10.78 -9.77 -10.06
C ARG A 37 12.28 -9.75 -10.33
N VAL A 38 12.74 -9.03 -11.35
CA VAL A 38 14.19 -8.96 -11.63
C VAL A 38 14.93 -8.17 -10.55
N VAL A 39 14.37 -7.07 -10.03
CA VAL A 39 14.98 -6.32 -8.93
C VAL A 39 15.09 -7.19 -7.67
N ALA A 40 14.08 -7.97 -7.34
CA ALA A 40 14.14 -8.94 -6.24
C ALA A 40 15.23 -10.02 -6.48
N ALA A 41 15.29 -10.58 -7.69
CA ALA A 41 16.31 -11.57 -8.05
C ALA A 41 17.74 -10.98 -8.07
N LEU A 42 17.90 -9.73 -8.52
CA LEU A 42 19.19 -9.05 -8.42
C LEU A 42 19.66 -8.97 -6.97
N ARG A 43 18.78 -8.66 -6.01
CA ARG A 43 19.11 -8.64 -4.57
C ARG A 43 19.53 -10.01 -4.04
N GLU A 44 18.83 -11.05 -4.45
CA GLU A 44 19.15 -12.42 -4.05
C GLU A 44 20.53 -12.86 -4.56
N HIS A 45 20.90 -12.44 -5.77
CA HIS A 45 22.13 -12.87 -6.43
C HIS A 45 23.29 -11.88 -6.33
N ALA A 46 23.05 -10.65 -5.83
CA ALA A 46 24.08 -9.60 -5.75
C ALA A 46 25.29 -10.07 -4.91
N PRO A 47 26.51 -9.84 -5.39
CA PRO A 47 27.71 -10.01 -4.57
C PRO A 47 27.73 -8.99 -3.41
N ASP A 48 28.49 -9.29 -2.36
CA ASP A 48 28.70 -8.36 -1.26
C ASP A 48 29.25 -7.01 -1.76
N GLY A 49 28.64 -5.93 -1.30
CA GLY A 49 29.05 -4.57 -1.63
C GLY A 49 28.38 -3.96 -2.86
N TYR A 50 27.49 -4.70 -3.54
CA TYR A 50 26.65 -4.16 -4.58
C TYR A 50 25.33 -3.61 -4.03
N ASP A 51 25.01 -2.37 -4.37
CA ASP A 51 23.66 -1.83 -4.18
C ASP A 51 22.73 -2.33 -5.30
N VAL A 52 21.44 -2.47 -4.98
CA VAL A 52 20.44 -2.91 -5.96
C VAL A 52 19.23 -1.98 -5.92
N GLY A 53 18.76 -1.59 -7.10
CA GLY A 53 17.58 -0.72 -7.22
C GLY A 53 17.04 -0.66 -8.64
N MET A 54 16.18 0.31 -8.85
CA MET A 54 15.70 0.67 -10.19
C MET A 54 16.20 2.05 -10.58
N GLU A 55 16.20 2.30 -11.89
CA GLU A 55 16.42 3.63 -12.44
C GLU A 55 15.15 4.19 -13.07
N CYS A 56 15.08 5.50 -13.24
CA CYS A 56 14.01 6.13 -13.98
C CYS A 56 14.04 5.70 -15.45
N THR A 57 12.93 5.88 -16.15
CA THR A 57 12.85 5.64 -17.59
C THR A 57 13.75 6.59 -18.34
N HIS A 58 14.64 6.06 -19.18
CA HIS A 58 15.53 6.84 -20.01
C HIS A 58 16.01 6.04 -21.23
N HIS A 59 16.57 6.70 -22.20
CA HIS A 59 17.08 6.26 -23.50
C HIS A 59 16.23 5.20 -24.23
N GLY A 60 16.58 4.94 -25.50
CA GLY A 60 15.93 3.90 -26.30
C GLY A 60 16.48 2.50 -26.05
N PRO A 61 15.92 1.50 -26.72
CA PRO A 61 14.94 1.62 -27.81
C PRO A 61 13.53 1.94 -27.31
N THR A 62 12.71 2.60 -28.14
CA THR A 62 11.30 2.88 -27.86
C THR A 62 10.35 2.04 -28.72
N GLU A 63 10.80 1.56 -29.86
CA GLU A 63 10.04 0.68 -30.75
C GLU A 63 10.47 -0.79 -30.54
N VAL A 64 9.91 -1.43 -29.52
CA VAL A 64 10.10 -2.86 -29.24
C VAL A 64 8.74 -3.53 -29.31
N SER A 65 8.64 -4.64 -30.03
CA SER A 65 7.37 -5.35 -30.26
C SER A 65 6.86 -6.16 -29.04
N ALA A 66 7.57 -6.08 -27.92
CA ALA A 66 7.21 -6.76 -26.68
C ALA A 66 7.56 -5.88 -25.48
N PRO A 67 6.87 -6.04 -24.32
CA PRO A 67 7.28 -5.42 -23.08
C PRO A 67 8.75 -5.72 -22.76
N SER A 68 9.52 -4.69 -22.41
CA SER A 68 10.98 -4.81 -22.30
C SER A 68 11.55 -3.91 -21.19
N MET A 69 12.74 -4.27 -20.72
CA MET A 69 13.54 -3.51 -19.77
C MET A 69 15.01 -3.75 -19.98
N PHE A 70 15.83 -2.86 -19.48
CA PHE A 70 17.25 -3.10 -19.29
C PHE A 70 17.54 -3.63 -17.89
N VAL A 71 18.56 -4.48 -17.77
CA VAL A 71 19.12 -4.96 -16.51
C VAL A 71 20.61 -4.70 -16.57
N GLU A 72 21.11 -3.90 -15.65
CA GLU A 72 22.43 -3.28 -15.78
C GLU A 72 23.39 -3.67 -14.65
N LEU A 73 24.65 -3.74 -15.01
CA LEU A 73 25.79 -3.89 -14.11
C LEU A 73 26.63 -2.60 -14.19
N GLY A 74 26.71 -1.85 -13.13
CA GLY A 74 27.39 -0.57 -13.04
C GLY A 74 28.16 -0.38 -11.74
N SER A 75 28.80 0.77 -11.58
CA SER A 75 28.66 1.95 -12.43
C SER A 75 29.92 2.28 -13.25
N GLY A 76 31.00 1.46 -13.21
CA GLY A 76 32.27 1.77 -13.87
C GLY A 76 32.97 0.57 -14.46
N GLU A 77 34.21 0.78 -14.97
CA GLU A 77 35.00 -0.28 -15.62
C GLU A 77 35.34 -1.45 -14.69
N GLU A 78 35.42 -1.22 -13.39
CA GLU A 78 35.73 -2.25 -12.41
C GLU A 78 34.57 -3.24 -12.34
N GLU A 79 33.34 -2.73 -12.16
CA GLU A 79 32.13 -3.52 -12.10
C GLU A 79 31.81 -4.20 -13.44
N TRP A 80 31.99 -3.50 -14.56
CA TRP A 80 31.77 -4.09 -15.91
C TRP A 80 32.67 -5.28 -16.21
N ARG A 81 33.79 -5.41 -15.49
CA ARG A 81 34.74 -6.54 -15.62
C ARG A 81 34.56 -7.58 -14.51
N ASP A 82 33.68 -7.32 -13.55
CA ASP A 82 33.41 -8.24 -12.44
C ASP A 82 32.59 -9.46 -12.93
N PRO A 83 33.16 -10.67 -12.93
CA PRO A 83 32.46 -11.88 -13.36
C PRO A 83 31.36 -12.28 -12.37
N ASP A 84 31.43 -11.87 -11.10
CA ASP A 84 30.43 -12.21 -10.10
C ASP A 84 29.21 -11.30 -10.26
N GLY A 85 29.40 -9.99 -10.51
CA GLY A 85 28.34 -9.08 -10.90
C GLY A 85 27.63 -9.51 -12.19
N ALA A 86 28.40 -9.86 -13.24
CA ALA A 86 27.81 -10.35 -14.49
C ALA A 86 27.03 -11.66 -14.31
N ARG A 87 27.46 -12.54 -13.39
CA ARG A 87 26.77 -13.79 -13.05
C ARG A 87 25.46 -13.51 -12.29
N ALA A 88 25.46 -12.51 -11.41
CA ALA A 88 24.26 -12.07 -10.69
C ALA A 88 23.18 -11.59 -11.66
N VAL A 89 23.52 -10.70 -12.60
CA VAL A 89 22.62 -10.25 -13.67
C VAL A 89 22.08 -11.42 -14.49
N ALA A 90 22.99 -12.34 -14.93
CA ALA A 90 22.57 -13.49 -15.73
C ALA A 90 21.58 -14.40 -14.98
N ARG A 91 21.77 -14.63 -13.68
CA ARG A 91 20.87 -15.43 -12.86
C ARG A 91 19.53 -14.72 -12.69
N ALA A 92 19.54 -13.45 -12.34
CA ALA A 92 18.33 -12.66 -12.18
C ALA A 92 17.45 -12.63 -13.45
N VAL A 93 18.07 -12.53 -14.62
CA VAL A 93 17.37 -12.62 -15.92
C VAL A 93 16.80 -14.03 -16.16
N LEU A 94 17.54 -15.09 -15.78
CA LEU A 94 17.04 -16.47 -15.92
C LEU A 94 15.88 -16.79 -14.97
N ASP A 95 15.80 -16.13 -13.83
CA ASP A 95 14.69 -16.28 -12.87
C ASP A 95 13.38 -15.67 -13.38
N LEU A 96 13.43 -14.87 -14.45
CA LEU A 96 12.24 -14.37 -15.13
C LEU A 96 11.54 -15.41 -16.03
N ARG A 97 12.06 -16.64 -16.11
CA ARG A 97 11.38 -17.67 -16.88
C ARG A 97 9.97 -17.88 -16.31
N ASP A 98 8.98 -17.88 -17.21
CA ASP A 98 7.56 -18.04 -16.90
C ASP A 98 6.93 -16.89 -16.06
N VAL A 99 7.67 -15.79 -15.86
CA VAL A 99 7.13 -14.56 -15.25
C VAL A 99 6.39 -13.75 -16.32
N THR A 100 5.13 -13.42 -16.05
CA THR A 100 4.35 -12.54 -16.93
C THR A 100 4.88 -11.11 -16.86
N PRO A 101 4.87 -10.36 -17.97
CA PRO A 101 5.31 -8.95 -17.95
C PRO A 101 4.47 -8.07 -17.02
N ARG A 102 3.17 -8.35 -16.95
CA ARG A 102 2.17 -7.59 -16.17
C ARG A 102 1.27 -8.57 -15.42
N ASP A 103 0.78 -8.16 -14.26
CA ASP A 103 -0.15 -8.91 -13.41
C ASP A 103 -1.38 -8.08 -12.99
N GLY A 104 -1.56 -6.88 -13.60
CA GLY A 104 -2.66 -5.96 -13.31
C GLY A 104 -2.43 -5.07 -12.09
N ARG A 105 -1.30 -5.19 -11.39
CA ARG A 105 -0.96 -4.37 -10.22
C ARG A 105 0.27 -3.52 -10.52
N ALA A 106 0.03 -2.38 -11.16
CA ALA A 106 1.08 -1.49 -11.62
C ALA A 106 0.77 -0.03 -11.31
N LEU A 107 1.81 0.75 -11.09
CA LEU A 107 1.77 2.20 -11.01
C LEU A 107 2.90 2.82 -11.83
N VAL A 108 2.77 4.11 -12.13
CA VAL A 108 3.83 4.94 -12.68
C VAL A 108 4.34 5.93 -11.63
N ALA A 109 5.51 6.51 -11.85
CA ALA A 109 6.05 7.47 -10.90
C ALA A 109 6.54 8.74 -11.58
N PHE A 110 6.40 9.87 -10.89
CA PHE A 110 6.83 11.20 -11.33
C PHE A 110 7.67 11.86 -10.25
N GLY A 111 8.71 12.56 -10.67
CA GLY A 111 9.63 13.29 -9.78
C GLY A 111 10.77 12.44 -9.23
N GLY A 112 11.56 13.06 -8.38
CA GLY A 112 12.72 12.44 -7.77
C GLY A 112 13.95 12.30 -8.66
N GLY A 113 14.95 11.58 -8.15
CA GLY A 113 16.24 11.40 -8.81
C GLY A 113 16.31 10.22 -9.79
N HIS A 114 17.44 10.12 -10.50
CA HIS A 114 17.69 9.09 -11.50
C HIS A 114 17.54 7.66 -10.98
N TYR A 115 18.03 7.36 -9.80
CA TYR A 115 17.97 6.03 -9.16
C TYR A 115 16.65 5.74 -8.43
N ALA A 116 15.65 6.56 -8.61
CA ALA A 116 14.27 6.36 -8.18
C ALA A 116 14.11 5.67 -6.80
N PRO A 117 14.64 6.24 -5.70
CA PRO A 117 14.68 5.56 -4.40
C PRO A 117 13.29 5.28 -3.81
N ARG A 118 12.31 6.14 -4.08
CA ARG A 118 10.94 5.93 -3.61
C ARG A 118 10.24 4.81 -4.37
N PRO A 119 10.24 4.76 -5.72
CA PRO A 119 9.80 3.61 -6.49
C PRO A 119 10.50 2.31 -6.11
N THR A 120 11.83 2.33 -5.88
CA THR A 120 12.58 1.16 -5.42
C THR A 120 12.01 0.61 -4.11
N ARG A 121 11.74 1.47 -3.10
CA ARG A 121 11.13 1.02 -1.84
C ARG A 121 9.73 0.42 -2.02
N ILE A 122 8.94 0.93 -2.97
CA ILE A 122 7.62 0.36 -3.29
C ILE A 122 7.78 -1.06 -3.82
N LEU A 123 8.65 -1.27 -4.81
CA LEU A 123 8.93 -2.60 -5.36
C LEU A 123 9.39 -3.61 -4.30
N GLU A 124 10.12 -3.14 -3.29
CA GLU A 124 10.69 -3.99 -2.24
C GLU A 124 9.71 -4.36 -1.15
N ALA A 125 8.80 -3.44 -0.85
CA ALA A 125 7.94 -3.54 0.32
C ALA A 125 6.51 -3.99 0.00
N THR A 126 6.15 -4.09 -1.29
CA THR A 126 4.79 -4.39 -1.73
C THR A 126 4.77 -5.30 -2.96
N ASP A 127 3.61 -5.79 -3.33
CA ASP A 127 3.38 -6.52 -4.58
C ASP A 127 3.11 -5.61 -5.79
N TRP A 128 3.13 -4.28 -5.60
CA TRP A 128 2.97 -3.31 -6.67
C TRP A 128 4.19 -3.30 -7.61
N GLY A 129 3.95 -3.46 -8.91
CA GLY A 129 4.94 -3.22 -9.95
C GLY A 129 5.04 -1.73 -10.26
N VAL A 130 6.25 -1.26 -10.61
CA VAL A 130 6.45 0.10 -11.11
C VAL A 130 6.79 0.04 -12.59
N GLY A 131 6.00 0.73 -13.40
CA GLY A 131 6.21 0.91 -14.82
C GLY A 131 7.17 2.06 -15.11
N HIS A 132 6.74 2.99 -15.97
CA HIS A 132 7.57 4.15 -16.29
C HIS A 132 7.74 5.10 -15.12
N VAL A 133 8.95 5.65 -14.99
CA VAL A 133 9.33 6.65 -13.99
C VAL A 133 9.89 7.87 -14.70
N ALA A 134 9.22 9.01 -14.60
CA ALA A 134 9.70 10.29 -15.07
C ALA A 134 10.41 11.04 -13.94
N ALA A 135 11.73 10.97 -13.86
CA ALA A 135 12.51 11.73 -12.89
C ALA A 135 12.42 13.25 -13.13
N ASP A 136 12.85 14.09 -12.18
CA ASP A 136 12.80 15.55 -12.30
C ASP A 136 13.46 16.09 -13.57
N TRP A 137 14.58 15.49 -13.99
CA TRP A 137 15.24 15.88 -15.21
C TRP A 137 14.43 15.46 -16.46
N SER A 138 13.78 14.30 -16.43
CA SER A 138 12.88 13.83 -17.51
C SER A 138 11.66 14.75 -17.66
N LEU A 139 11.08 15.18 -16.54
CA LEU A 139 9.99 16.15 -16.51
C LEU A 139 10.45 17.52 -17.05
N SER A 140 11.70 17.91 -16.78
CA SER A 140 12.27 19.13 -17.35
C SER A 140 12.44 19.03 -18.88
N GLU A 141 12.78 17.86 -19.42
CA GLU A 141 12.85 17.62 -20.86
C GLU A 141 11.47 17.55 -21.52
N LEU A 142 10.48 16.97 -20.82
CA LEU A 142 9.08 16.99 -21.26
C LEU A 142 8.55 18.42 -21.42
N GLY A 143 8.94 19.31 -20.51
CA GLY A 143 8.42 20.67 -20.41
C GLY A 143 7.09 20.74 -19.65
N ASP A 144 6.17 21.63 -20.07
CA ASP A 144 4.85 21.69 -19.42
C ASP A 144 4.00 20.49 -19.85
N PRO A 145 3.65 19.57 -18.94
CA PRO A 145 2.90 18.37 -19.28
C PRO A 145 1.48 18.67 -19.83
N ARG A 146 0.96 19.87 -19.59
CA ARG A 146 -0.33 20.32 -20.16
C ARG A 146 -0.25 20.62 -21.66
N GLU A 147 0.95 20.90 -22.17
CA GLU A 147 1.16 21.13 -23.61
C GLU A 147 1.27 19.83 -24.41
N ASP A 148 1.73 18.74 -23.76
CA ASP A 148 1.83 17.41 -24.38
C ASP A 148 1.46 16.28 -23.39
N SER A 149 0.19 16.23 -23.00
CA SER A 149 -0.33 15.21 -22.10
C SER A 149 -0.25 13.77 -22.65
N ARG A 150 -0.02 13.61 -23.96
CA ARG A 150 0.08 12.29 -24.62
C ARG A 150 1.24 11.47 -24.09
N VAL A 151 2.36 12.10 -23.67
CA VAL A 151 3.50 11.40 -23.10
C VAL A 151 3.13 10.90 -21.70
N VAL A 152 2.41 11.69 -20.91
CA VAL A 152 1.87 11.27 -19.61
C VAL A 152 0.90 10.11 -19.77
N ASP A 153 -0.08 10.23 -20.68
CA ASP A 153 -1.03 9.16 -21.00
C ASP A 153 -0.32 7.87 -21.44
N ARG A 154 0.72 8.01 -22.28
CA ARG A 154 1.54 6.88 -22.73
C ARG A 154 2.28 6.17 -21.60
N MET A 155 2.68 6.87 -20.53
CA MET A 155 3.28 6.21 -19.35
C MET A 155 2.32 5.20 -18.73
N PHE A 156 1.05 5.57 -18.58
CA PHE A 156 0.01 4.69 -18.02
C PHE A 156 -0.32 3.53 -18.94
N ASP A 157 -0.62 3.83 -20.21
CA ASP A 157 -0.91 2.81 -21.22
C ASP A 157 0.21 1.78 -21.35
N ALA A 158 1.45 2.27 -21.55
CA ALA A 158 2.62 1.41 -21.72
C ALA A 158 2.95 0.58 -20.48
N SER A 159 2.54 1.02 -19.30
CA SER A 159 2.74 0.30 -18.04
C SER A 159 1.55 -0.60 -17.69
N GLY A 160 0.38 -0.40 -18.29
CA GLY A 160 -0.87 -1.02 -17.87
C GLY A 160 -1.24 -0.58 -16.45
N ALA A 161 -1.08 0.70 -16.15
CA ALA A 161 -1.27 1.29 -14.84
C ALA A 161 -2.46 2.27 -14.84
N GLU A 162 -3.12 2.42 -13.69
CA GLU A 162 -4.18 3.40 -13.46
C GLU A 162 -3.82 4.36 -12.31
N HIS A 163 -2.70 4.11 -11.63
CA HIS A 163 -2.26 4.84 -10.46
C HIS A 163 -0.88 5.45 -10.66
N ALA A 164 -0.65 6.60 -10.04
CA ALA A 164 0.64 7.27 -10.02
C ALA A 164 1.08 7.62 -8.60
N VAL A 165 2.37 7.53 -8.33
CA VAL A 165 2.99 8.17 -7.17
C VAL A 165 3.81 9.37 -7.61
N VAL A 166 3.76 10.45 -6.84
CA VAL A 166 4.49 11.69 -7.13
C VAL A 166 5.49 11.94 -6.02
N ASP A 167 6.76 12.13 -6.39
CA ASP A 167 7.85 12.47 -5.47
C ASP A 167 8.17 13.96 -5.61
N GLY A 168 8.03 14.71 -4.51
CA GLY A 168 8.12 16.16 -4.50
C GLY A 168 6.80 16.86 -4.88
N GLU A 169 6.90 18.13 -5.22
CA GLU A 169 5.75 18.97 -5.61
C GLU A 169 5.69 19.08 -7.15
N GLN A 170 4.73 18.40 -7.78
CA GLN A 170 4.55 18.37 -9.23
C GLN A 170 3.10 18.72 -9.63
N PRO A 171 2.56 19.89 -9.23
CA PRO A 171 1.13 20.18 -9.39
C PRO A 171 0.63 20.20 -10.84
N ALA A 172 1.51 20.49 -11.81
CA ALA A 172 1.13 20.44 -13.24
C ALA A 172 0.98 19.00 -13.74
N VAL A 173 1.81 18.08 -13.23
CA VAL A 173 1.71 16.64 -13.53
C VAL A 173 0.46 16.05 -12.87
N GLU A 174 0.23 16.34 -11.59
CA GLU A 174 -0.94 15.86 -10.84
C GLU A 174 -2.24 16.26 -11.54
N ALA A 175 -2.37 17.53 -11.94
CA ALA A 175 -3.53 18.00 -12.66
C ALA A 175 -3.74 17.27 -14.00
N VAL A 176 -2.68 17.00 -14.76
CA VAL A 176 -2.78 16.26 -16.04
C VAL A 176 -3.15 14.80 -15.81
N VAL A 177 -2.60 14.15 -14.77
CA VAL A 177 -2.94 12.78 -14.39
C VAL A 177 -4.44 12.67 -14.08
N GLU A 178 -4.98 13.60 -13.29
CA GLU A 178 -6.40 13.65 -12.94
C GLU A 178 -7.29 13.97 -14.16
N ASP A 179 -6.89 14.93 -15.00
CA ASP A 179 -7.63 15.29 -16.24
C ASP A 179 -7.70 14.13 -17.23
N LEU A 180 -6.69 13.25 -17.24
CA LEU A 180 -6.68 12.02 -18.06
C LEU A 180 -7.52 10.89 -17.46
N GLY A 181 -8.02 11.05 -16.22
CA GLY A 181 -8.85 10.07 -15.53
C GLY A 181 -8.06 9.04 -14.72
N TYR A 182 -6.76 9.22 -14.56
CA TYR A 182 -5.90 8.41 -13.69
C TYR A 182 -5.88 8.98 -12.26
N ARG A 183 -5.34 8.20 -11.31
CA ARG A 183 -5.34 8.58 -9.91
C ARG A 183 -3.93 8.76 -9.36
N VAL A 184 -3.67 9.92 -8.74
CA VAL A 184 -2.49 10.11 -7.89
C VAL A 184 -2.77 9.50 -6.51
N VAL A 185 -1.86 8.66 -6.03
CA VAL A 185 -1.97 7.97 -4.74
C VAL A 185 -0.73 8.22 -3.87
N SER A 186 -0.92 8.16 -2.56
CA SER A 186 0.19 8.25 -1.61
C SER A 186 0.95 6.92 -1.48
N GLU A 187 2.17 6.95 -0.95
CA GLU A 187 2.89 5.73 -0.60
C GLU A 187 2.16 4.95 0.52
N THR A 188 1.39 5.62 1.37
CA THR A 188 0.52 4.98 2.35
C THR A 188 -0.55 4.17 1.65
N TRP A 189 -1.21 4.73 0.66
CA TRP A 189 -2.21 4.02 -0.15
C TRP A 189 -1.62 2.75 -0.78
N VAL A 190 -0.43 2.85 -1.39
CA VAL A 190 0.24 1.70 -2.02
C VAL A 190 0.53 0.59 -1.01
N ARG A 191 0.98 0.94 0.20
CA ARG A 191 1.28 -0.03 1.26
C ARG A 191 0.04 -0.67 1.86
N GLU A 192 -0.99 0.12 2.11
CA GLU A 192 -2.25 -0.37 2.69
C GLU A 192 -3.02 -1.27 1.74
N THR A 193 -2.87 -1.07 0.44
CA THR A 193 -3.55 -1.89 -0.58
C THR A 193 -2.73 -3.10 -1.03
N ASP A 194 -1.59 -3.37 -0.38
CA ASP A 194 -0.75 -4.52 -0.70
C ASP A 194 -1.50 -5.85 -0.53
N GLY A 195 -1.49 -6.69 -1.57
CA GLY A 195 -2.24 -7.96 -1.59
C GLY A 195 -3.77 -7.84 -1.69
N VAL A 196 -4.35 -6.63 -1.59
CA VAL A 196 -5.80 -6.43 -1.64
C VAL A 196 -6.27 -6.28 -3.10
N PRO A 197 -7.30 -6.99 -3.57
CA PRO A 197 -7.82 -6.83 -4.93
C PRO A 197 -8.20 -5.40 -5.26
N PRO A 198 -7.76 -4.81 -6.40
CA PRO A 198 -8.04 -3.40 -6.72
C PRO A 198 -9.53 -3.05 -6.78
N ALA A 199 -10.38 -3.97 -7.25
CA ALA A 199 -11.82 -3.76 -7.25
C ALA A 199 -12.40 -3.62 -5.84
N LEU A 200 -11.94 -4.47 -4.90
CA LEU A 200 -12.34 -4.39 -3.49
C LEU A 200 -11.86 -3.07 -2.85
N VAL A 201 -10.62 -2.63 -3.16
CA VAL A 201 -10.11 -1.33 -2.70
C VAL A 201 -11.04 -0.21 -3.15
N ALA A 202 -11.39 -0.16 -4.44
CA ALA A 202 -12.24 0.88 -5.00
C ALA A 202 -13.63 0.91 -4.35
N SER A 203 -14.28 -0.25 -4.20
CA SER A 203 -15.58 -0.36 -3.50
C SER A 203 -15.51 0.12 -2.07
N LEU A 204 -14.54 -0.36 -1.29
CA LEU A 204 -14.43 -0.02 0.13
C LEU A 204 -14.00 1.43 0.37
N GLU A 205 -13.19 2.02 -0.52
CA GLU A 205 -12.91 3.46 -0.46
C GLU A 205 -14.17 4.30 -0.73
N ALA A 206 -15.02 3.87 -1.64
CA ALA A 206 -16.27 4.57 -1.97
C ALA A 206 -17.31 4.48 -0.86
N GLU A 207 -17.43 3.33 -0.19
CA GLU A 207 -18.48 3.08 0.80
C GLU A 207 -18.06 3.42 2.23
N VAL A 208 -16.80 3.26 2.60
CA VAL A 208 -16.32 3.51 3.95
C VAL A 208 -15.63 4.87 4.02
N ARG A 209 -14.44 5.00 3.43
CA ARG A 209 -13.67 6.25 3.26
C ARG A 209 -12.39 6.00 2.46
N PRO A 210 -11.72 7.04 1.92
CA PRO A 210 -10.40 6.91 1.32
C PRO A 210 -9.33 6.40 2.30
N VAL A 211 -8.35 5.65 1.78
CA VAL A 211 -7.19 5.18 2.56
C VAL A 211 -6.43 6.34 3.19
N ASP A 212 -6.26 7.44 2.46
CA ASP A 212 -5.57 8.65 2.95
C ASP A 212 -6.36 9.39 4.05
N GLU A 213 -7.65 9.07 4.22
CA GLU A 213 -8.49 9.54 5.31
C GLU A 213 -8.62 8.54 6.47
N GLY A 214 -7.87 7.44 6.43
CA GLY A 214 -7.77 6.49 7.53
C GLY A 214 -8.47 5.15 7.33
N LEU A 215 -8.86 4.77 6.09
CA LEU A 215 -9.21 3.38 5.82
C LEU A 215 -7.98 2.48 5.97
N ARG A 216 -8.17 1.32 6.56
CA ARG A 216 -7.17 0.26 6.66
C ARG A 216 -7.78 -1.06 6.23
N PHE A 217 -6.97 -1.93 5.65
CA PHE A 217 -7.41 -3.27 5.26
C PHE A 217 -6.97 -4.30 6.30
N GLY A 218 -7.87 -5.22 6.59
CA GLY A 218 -7.59 -6.33 7.48
C GLY A 218 -6.99 -7.52 6.75
N ALA A 219 -6.51 -8.49 7.52
CA ALA A 219 -5.94 -9.73 6.97
C ALA A 219 -6.89 -10.47 6.02
N PRO A 220 -8.23 -10.51 6.25
CA PRO A 220 -9.16 -11.15 5.34
C PRO A 220 -9.28 -10.50 3.95
N ALA A 221 -8.85 -9.23 3.78
CA ALA A 221 -8.89 -8.55 2.49
C ALA A 221 -7.78 -9.02 1.54
N VAL A 222 -6.68 -9.53 2.09
CA VAL A 222 -5.54 -10.01 1.27
C VAL A 222 -5.96 -11.24 0.49
N GLY A 223 -5.92 -11.14 -0.85
CA GLY A 223 -6.34 -12.22 -1.74
C GLY A 223 -7.82 -12.55 -1.68
N TYR A 224 -8.67 -11.63 -1.19
CA TYR A 224 -10.11 -11.80 -1.14
C TYR A 224 -10.68 -12.14 -2.53
N ASP A 225 -11.48 -13.20 -2.60
CA ASP A 225 -12.11 -13.66 -3.84
C ASP A 225 -13.62 -13.73 -3.64
N ASP A 226 -14.32 -12.78 -4.21
CA ASP A 226 -15.78 -12.72 -4.17
C ASP A 226 -16.45 -13.79 -5.03
N SER A 227 -15.75 -14.33 -6.04
CA SER A 227 -16.28 -15.36 -6.94
C SER A 227 -16.55 -16.71 -6.25
N ALA A 228 -16.03 -16.89 -5.03
CA ALA A 228 -16.26 -18.10 -4.22
C ALA A 228 -17.62 -18.12 -3.50
N ARG A 229 -18.41 -17.05 -3.61
CA ARG A 229 -19.73 -16.96 -2.97
C ARG A 229 -20.84 -17.37 -3.93
N ASP A 230 -21.59 -18.39 -3.53
CA ASP A 230 -22.88 -18.78 -4.13
C ASP A 230 -23.97 -17.74 -3.73
N SER A 231 -23.85 -16.46 -4.09
CA SER A 231 -24.93 -15.51 -3.91
C SER A 231 -25.84 -15.52 -5.14
N GLU A 232 -27.09 -15.95 -4.96
CA GLU A 232 -28.16 -15.84 -5.98
C GLU A 232 -28.60 -14.38 -6.21
N ASP A 233 -28.05 -13.41 -5.46
CA ASP A 233 -28.27 -11.97 -5.62
C ASP A 233 -27.06 -11.32 -6.32
N ASP A 234 -27.22 -11.03 -7.59
CA ASP A 234 -26.24 -10.37 -8.48
C ASP A 234 -25.93 -8.90 -8.08
N ASP A 235 -26.63 -8.34 -7.07
CA ASP A 235 -26.52 -6.94 -6.61
C ASP A 235 -25.90 -6.81 -5.20
N ALA A 236 -25.41 -7.88 -4.57
CA ALA A 236 -24.77 -7.79 -3.25
C ALA A 236 -23.25 -7.69 -3.40
N ASP A 237 -22.70 -6.55 -3.07
CA ASP A 237 -21.26 -6.34 -2.89
C ASP A 237 -20.72 -7.34 -1.86
N GLY A 238 -20.13 -8.43 -2.22
CA GLY A 238 -19.64 -9.56 -1.42
C GLY A 238 -19.22 -9.36 0.05
N TYR A 239 -19.68 -8.28 0.71
CA TYR A 239 -19.38 -7.91 2.09
C TYR A 239 -20.53 -7.10 2.70
N THR A 240 -20.49 -6.90 4.02
CA THR A 240 -21.45 -6.06 4.76
C THR A 240 -20.71 -4.93 5.49
N VAL A 241 -21.19 -3.70 5.33
CA VAL A 241 -20.68 -2.53 6.06
C VAL A 241 -21.47 -2.37 7.36
N VAL A 242 -20.75 -2.31 8.49
CA VAL A 242 -21.33 -2.21 9.84
C VAL A 242 -20.83 -0.92 10.51
N GLU A 243 -21.76 -0.15 11.08
CA GLU A 243 -21.42 0.97 11.94
C GLU A 243 -21.23 0.46 13.39
N PHE A 244 -20.09 0.78 13.99
CA PHE A 244 -19.82 0.39 15.37
C PHE A 244 -20.65 1.22 16.37
N PRO A 245 -21.27 0.59 17.38
CA PRO A 245 -21.83 1.32 18.50
C PRO A 245 -20.73 2.12 19.23
N ALA A 246 -20.94 3.43 19.38
CA ALA A 246 -19.93 4.32 19.96
C ALA A 246 -19.53 3.89 21.39
N ASP A 247 -20.51 3.50 22.21
CA ASP A 247 -20.27 3.04 23.58
C ASP A 247 -19.39 1.77 23.62
N LEU A 248 -19.53 0.87 22.64
CA LEU A 248 -18.72 -0.33 22.51
C LEU A 248 -17.26 0.04 22.22
N LEU A 249 -17.03 0.90 21.24
CA LEU A 249 -15.68 1.35 20.88
C LEU A 249 -15.03 2.13 22.02
N ASP A 250 -15.75 3.02 22.69
CA ASP A 250 -15.24 3.80 23.82
C ASP A 250 -14.82 2.88 24.98
N ALA A 251 -15.62 1.87 25.31
CA ALA A 251 -15.29 0.89 26.34
C ALA A 251 -14.08 0.02 25.93
N ALA A 252 -14.05 -0.48 24.70
CA ALA A 252 -12.96 -1.30 24.20
C ALA A 252 -11.63 -0.53 24.14
N HIS A 253 -11.65 0.70 23.65
CA HIS A 253 -10.46 1.57 23.63
C HIS A 253 -10.02 2.02 25.02
N ALA A 254 -10.91 2.13 25.98
CA ALA A 254 -10.55 2.43 27.37
C ALA A 254 -9.86 1.23 28.03
N ALA A 255 -10.23 0.01 27.66
CA ALA A 255 -9.61 -1.23 28.14
C ALA A 255 -8.25 -1.47 27.47
N ASP A 256 -8.21 -1.58 26.13
CA ASP A 256 -7.00 -1.77 25.34
C ASP A 256 -7.16 -1.25 23.91
N PRO A 257 -6.61 -0.06 23.56
CA PRO A 257 -6.72 0.51 22.22
C PRO A 257 -6.06 -0.35 21.14
N GLU A 258 -4.89 -0.94 21.44
CA GLU A 258 -4.12 -1.73 20.48
C GLU A 258 -4.84 -3.04 20.16
N ALA A 259 -5.28 -3.77 21.18
CA ALA A 259 -6.04 -5.00 21.02
C ALA A 259 -7.37 -4.77 20.30
N THR A 260 -8.00 -3.60 20.49
CA THR A 260 -9.24 -3.23 19.79
C THR A 260 -9.02 -3.05 18.29
N VAL A 261 -7.95 -2.35 17.89
CA VAL A 261 -7.59 -2.19 16.47
C VAL A 261 -7.17 -3.54 15.87
N GLU A 262 -6.41 -4.34 16.63
CA GLU A 262 -5.98 -5.67 16.21
C GLU A 262 -7.17 -6.61 15.96
N ALA A 263 -8.21 -6.54 16.78
CA ALA A 263 -9.43 -7.32 16.58
C ALA A 263 -10.07 -7.02 15.20
N ALA A 264 -10.14 -5.74 14.81
CA ALA A 264 -10.63 -5.34 13.49
C ALA A 264 -9.67 -5.79 12.37
N ARG A 265 -8.36 -5.66 12.56
CA ARG A 265 -7.34 -6.07 11.59
C ARG A 265 -7.41 -7.56 11.26
N GLU A 266 -7.72 -8.39 12.23
CA GLU A 266 -7.77 -9.84 12.02
C GLU A 266 -9.12 -10.34 11.48
N THR A 267 -10.21 -9.55 11.58
CA THR A 267 -11.56 -10.03 11.27
C THR A 267 -12.26 -9.27 10.16
N ALA A 268 -11.98 -7.97 10.00
CA ALA A 268 -12.63 -7.14 8.98
C ALA A 268 -11.89 -7.22 7.63
N LEU A 269 -12.61 -7.00 6.54
CA LEU A 269 -12.00 -6.70 5.23
C LEU A 269 -11.38 -5.31 5.25
N ALA A 270 -12.13 -4.33 5.77
CA ALA A 270 -11.61 -2.99 5.96
C ALA A 270 -12.26 -2.33 7.17
N TYR A 271 -11.57 -1.38 7.76
CA TYR A 271 -12.03 -0.65 8.94
C TYR A 271 -11.52 0.79 8.94
N ALA A 272 -12.34 1.68 9.47
CA ALA A 272 -12.00 3.08 9.59
C ALA A 272 -11.18 3.35 10.85
N THR A 273 -10.12 4.15 10.72
CA THR A 273 -9.27 4.55 11.84
C THR A 273 -9.14 6.06 11.96
N GLY A 274 -8.84 6.52 13.16
CA GLY A 274 -8.39 7.88 13.49
C GLY A 274 -7.02 7.84 14.17
N GLU A 275 -6.51 9.01 14.57
CA GLU A 275 -5.26 9.15 15.34
C GLU A 275 -4.08 8.40 14.69
N ASN A 276 -3.90 8.59 13.37
CA ASN A 276 -2.86 7.93 12.56
C ASN A 276 -2.92 6.38 12.59
N GLY A 277 -4.12 5.81 12.64
CA GLY A 277 -4.31 4.36 12.63
C GLY A 277 -4.41 3.71 14.00
N ASN A 278 -4.23 4.48 15.09
CA ASN A 278 -4.19 3.94 16.46
C ASN A 278 -5.57 3.80 17.12
N ARG A 279 -6.62 4.30 16.49
CA ARG A 279 -7.98 4.27 17.04
C ARG A 279 -8.98 3.80 15.99
N LEU A 280 -9.69 2.73 16.27
CA LEU A 280 -10.82 2.26 15.47
C LEU A 280 -11.97 3.27 15.56
N THR A 281 -12.59 3.62 14.43
CA THR A 281 -13.66 4.62 14.39
C THR A 281 -14.78 4.23 13.44
N GLY A 282 -16.02 4.63 13.76
CA GLY A 282 -17.15 4.68 12.84
C GLY A 282 -17.56 3.33 12.25
N VAL A 283 -16.92 2.91 11.18
CA VAL A 283 -17.43 1.86 10.27
C VAL A 283 -16.36 0.84 9.93
N ALA A 284 -16.79 -0.41 9.69
CA ALA A 284 -15.96 -1.46 9.10
C ALA A 284 -16.78 -2.33 8.14
N ALA A 285 -16.09 -3.01 7.22
CA ALA A 285 -16.66 -3.95 6.28
C ALA A 285 -16.22 -5.39 6.65
N TYR A 286 -17.17 -6.30 6.70
CA TYR A 286 -16.97 -7.70 7.02
C TYR A 286 -17.41 -8.60 5.87
N ALA A 287 -16.68 -9.66 5.63
CA ALA A 287 -17.01 -10.61 4.60
C ALA A 287 -18.39 -11.25 4.80
N ASP A 288 -18.79 -11.50 6.04
CA ASP A 288 -20.07 -12.09 6.41
C ASP A 288 -20.37 -11.89 7.91
N GLU A 289 -21.54 -12.37 8.36
CA GLU A 289 -21.97 -12.31 9.75
C GLU A 289 -21.00 -13.04 10.70
N SER A 290 -20.37 -14.14 10.25
CA SER A 290 -19.43 -14.87 11.10
C SER A 290 -18.12 -14.10 11.36
N ALA A 291 -17.68 -13.29 10.40
CA ALA A 291 -16.53 -12.40 10.57
C ALA A 291 -16.84 -11.24 11.54
N TRP A 292 -18.06 -10.71 11.49
CA TRP A 292 -18.56 -9.75 12.47
C TRP A 292 -18.63 -10.36 13.87
N ASP A 293 -19.20 -11.57 14.02
CA ASP A 293 -19.26 -12.28 15.29
C ASP A 293 -17.86 -12.53 15.87
N ALA A 294 -16.90 -12.90 15.03
CA ALA A 294 -15.52 -13.06 15.46
C ALA A 294 -14.89 -11.76 15.98
N PHE A 295 -15.21 -10.61 15.39
CA PHE A 295 -14.80 -9.31 15.91
C PHE A 295 -15.41 -9.07 17.29
N VAL A 296 -16.72 -9.26 17.43
CA VAL A 296 -17.41 -9.06 18.72
C VAL A 296 -16.83 -9.96 19.81
N ASP A 297 -16.55 -11.22 19.52
CA ASP A 297 -15.96 -12.16 20.48
C ASP A 297 -14.54 -11.71 20.94
N ARG A 298 -13.75 -11.12 20.04
CA ARG A 298 -12.46 -10.53 20.40
C ARG A 298 -12.62 -9.29 21.29
N VAL A 299 -13.57 -8.41 20.97
CA VAL A 299 -13.89 -7.25 21.81
C VAL A 299 -14.38 -7.69 23.19
N VAL A 300 -15.21 -8.75 23.29
CA VAL A 300 -15.60 -9.36 24.56
C VAL A 300 -14.36 -9.78 25.36
N SER A 301 -13.38 -10.37 24.70
CA SER A 301 -12.12 -10.78 25.36
C SER A 301 -11.32 -9.57 25.85
N VAL A 302 -11.22 -8.50 25.05
CA VAL A 302 -10.57 -7.24 25.47
C VAL A 302 -11.25 -6.64 26.69
N LEU A 303 -12.59 -6.61 26.71
CA LEU A 303 -13.34 -6.08 27.84
C LEU A 303 -13.23 -6.95 29.10
N ALA A 304 -13.12 -8.27 28.96
CA ALA A 304 -12.99 -9.19 30.08
C ALA A 304 -11.70 -9.03 30.91
N ASP A 305 -10.67 -8.39 30.32
CA ASP A 305 -9.43 -8.06 31.05
C ASP A 305 -9.58 -6.82 31.96
N ASP A 306 -10.60 -5.97 31.72
CA ASP A 306 -10.80 -4.69 32.46
C ASP A 306 -12.13 -4.63 33.22
N TYR A 307 -13.10 -5.50 32.92
CA TYR A 307 -14.41 -5.57 33.53
C TYR A 307 -14.58 -6.86 34.35
N ASP A 308 -15.28 -6.80 35.48
CA ASP A 308 -15.52 -7.93 36.40
C ASP A 308 -16.41 -9.01 35.78
N GLU A 309 -17.36 -8.60 34.93
CA GLU A 309 -18.27 -9.48 34.21
C GLU A 309 -18.58 -8.92 32.83
N VAL A 310 -18.44 -9.75 31.80
CA VAL A 310 -18.81 -9.43 30.41
C VAL A 310 -19.73 -10.53 29.88
N SER A 311 -20.89 -10.19 29.38
CA SER A 311 -21.83 -11.13 28.78
C SER A 311 -22.39 -10.62 27.47
N ARG A 312 -22.65 -11.54 26.54
CA ARG A 312 -23.32 -11.27 25.26
C ARG A 312 -24.63 -12.07 25.20
N GLU A 313 -25.73 -11.37 25.02
CA GLU A 313 -27.06 -11.98 24.80
C GLU A 313 -27.63 -11.37 23.51
N ASP A 314 -27.79 -12.18 22.47
CA ASP A 314 -28.19 -11.76 21.12
C ASP A 314 -27.31 -10.58 20.62
N GLU A 315 -27.90 -9.42 20.36
CA GLU A 315 -27.22 -8.19 19.89
C GLU A 315 -26.77 -7.27 21.04
N VAL A 316 -26.94 -7.67 22.29
CA VAL A 316 -26.60 -6.86 23.47
C VAL A 316 -25.36 -7.40 24.15
N LEU A 317 -24.36 -6.54 24.27
CA LEU A 317 -23.16 -6.78 25.07
C LEU A 317 -23.26 -5.99 26.38
N THR A 318 -23.10 -6.67 27.49
CA THR A 318 -23.15 -6.06 28.85
C THR A 318 -21.78 -6.27 29.50
N ALA A 319 -21.13 -5.17 29.91
CA ALA A 319 -19.89 -5.18 30.68
C ALA A 319 -20.14 -4.46 32.02
N THR A 320 -19.80 -5.12 33.10
CA THR A 320 -20.02 -4.64 34.47
C THR A 320 -18.70 -4.51 35.20
N ARG A 321 -18.46 -3.38 35.84
CA ARG A 321 -17.31 -3.12 36.71
C ARG A 321 -17.78 -2.63 38.06
N GLU A 322 -17.30 -3.27 39.12
CA GLU A 322 -17.48 -2.75 40.47
C GLU A 322 -16.43 -1.64 40.72
N THR A 323 -16.91 -0.42 40.90
CA THR A 323 -16.03 0.72 41.23
C THR A 323 -16.36 1.29 42.58
N PHE A 324 -15.33 1.75 43.27
CA PHE A 324 -15.52 2.45 44.53
C PHE A 324 -16.14 3.84 44.26
N ASP A 325 -17.33 4.10 44.82
CA ASP A 325 -17.96 5.41 44.74
C ASP A 325 -17.61 6.25 45.99
N PRO A 326 -16.72 7.25 45.86
CA PRO A 326 -16.34 8.12 46.97
C PRO A 326 -17.51 8.94 47.55
N ALA A 327 -18.48 9.34 46.70
CA ALA A 327 -19.61 10.13 47.13
C ALA A 327 -20.63 9.29 47.93
N ALA A 328 -20.90 8.07 47.46
CA ALA A 328 -21.72 7.12 48.20
C ALA A 328 -21.06 6.72 49.52
N ALA A 329 -19.76 6.45 49.53
CA ALA A 329 -19.03 6.14 50.75
C ALA A 329 -19.04 7.27 51.77
N SER A 330 -18.89 8.53 51.32
CA SER A 330 -18.99 9.72 52.18
C SER A 330 -20.42 9.88 52.76
N THR A 331 -21.46 9.63 51.94
CA THR A 331 -22.86 9.67 52.38
C THR A 331 -23.16 8.60 53.43
N LEU A 332 -22.51 7.44 53.36
CA LEU A 332 -22.60 6.37 54.33
C LEU A 332 -21.72 6.58 55.57
N GLY A 333 -21.04 7.75 55.68
CA GLY A 333 -20.24 8.13 56.84
C GLY A 333 -18.87 7.47 56.91
N VAL A 334 -18.34 6.96 55.77
CA VAL A 334 -16.99 6.42 55.68
C VAL A 334 -16.00 7.61 55.73
N PRO A 335 -15.11 7.70 56.75
CA PRO A 335 -14.21 8.85 56.86
C PRO A 335 -13.11 8.80 55.79
N GLU A 336 -12.85 9.97 55.19
CA GLU A 336 -11.73 10.14 54.29
C GLU A 336 -10.38 9.83 55.01
N GLY A 337 -9.53 9.03 54.36
CA GLY A 337 -8.23 8.67 54.92
C GLY A 337 -7.43 7.72 54.02
N PRO A 338 -6.28 7.21 54.47
CA PRO A 338 -5.43 6.34 53.66
C PRO A 338 -6.06 5.06 53.16
N LYS A 339 -7.13 4.60 53.85
CA LYS A 339 -7.92 3.44 53.39
C LYS A 339 -8.91 3.85 52.28
N PHE A 340 -9.48 5.03 52.35
CA PHE A 340 -10.35 5.60 51.34
C PHE A 340 -9.61 5.78 50.01
N GLY A 341 -8.39 6.37 50.06
CA GLY A 341 -7.56 6.54 48.88
C GLY A 341 -7.07 5.22 48.26
N ARG A 342 -6.97 4.12 49.02
CA ARG A 342 -6.63 2.80 48.52
C ARG A 342 -7.78 2.01 47.92
N LEU A 343 -9.01 2.43 48.19
CA LEU A 343 -10.23 1.87 47.60
C LEU A 343 -10.64 2.67 46.35
N ALA A 344 -10.10 3.89 46.17
CA ALA A 344 -10.36 4.77 45.03
C ALA A 344 -9.27 4.71 43.96
N ALA A 345 -8.16 4.02 44.21
CA ALA A 345 -7.07 3.75 43.31
C ALA A 345 -7.20 2.36 42.69
#